data_dbf9fe6392d309ef8269974d1bd0b851
#
_entry.id   dbf9fe6392d309ef8269974d1bd0b851
#
_cell.length_a   1.000
_cell.length_b   1.000
_cell.length_c   1.000
_cell.angle_alpha   90.00
_cell.angle_beta   90.00
_cell.angle_gamma   90.00
#
_symmetry.space_group_name_H-M   'P 1'
#
loop_
_entity.id
_entity.type
_entity.pdbx_description
1 polymer ?
#
loop_
_entity_poly.entity_id
_entity_poly.type
_entity_poly.pdbx_seq_one_letter_code
_entity_poly.pdbx_strand_id
1 'polypeptide(L)'
;MLLLPYYGFCSQNDAVWRHTVEIIRRRDYPYSFADCPIAEIGCPHAPHPWVLSISNSLLSGRKESAGKHLALCKLDNGIACESVDEYTGESTTGDAFATCAGFLAYAIDTAFAGKKKKEVANCVN
;
A
#
# COMPACT_ATOMS: atom_id res chain seq x y z
N MET A 1 10.43 -4.73 -4.56
CA MET A 1 10.24 -6.18 -4.30
C MET A 1 8.77 -6.58 -4.31
N LEU A 2 7.86 -5.90 -3.57
CA LEU A 2 6.43 -6.26 -3.51
C LEU A 2 5.71 -6.27 -4.86
N LEU A 3 6.11 -5.43 -5.80
CA LEU A 3 5.48 -5.26 -7.11
C LEU A 3 6.07 -6.12 -8.23
N LEU A 4 7.00 -7.05 -7.96
CA LEU A 4 7.57 -7.90 -9.01
C LEU A 4 6.51 -8.67 -9.81
N PRO A 5 5.48 -9.28 -9.18
CA PRO A 5 4.40 -9.91 -9.94
C PRO A 5 3.54 -8.91 -10.71
N TYR A 6 3.31 -7.71 -10.16
CA TYR A 6 2.56 -6.65 -10.83
C TYR A 6 3.21 -6.22 -12.14
N TYR A 7 4.54 -6.14 -12.16
CA TYR A 7 5.32 -5.83 -13.37
C TYR A 7 5.59 -7.05 -14.26
N GLY A 8 5.02 -8.22 -13.95
CA GLY A 8 5.17 -9.42 -14.74
C GLY A 8 6.55 -10.10 -14.63
N PHE A 9 7.36 -9.72 -13.64
CA PHE A 9 8.70 -10.30 -13.44
C PHE A 9 8.65 -11.73 -12.89
N CYS A 10 7.66 -12.04 -12.07
CA CYS A 10 7.40 -13.39 -11.54
C CYS A 10 5.90 -13.60 -11.30
N SER A 11 5.49 -14.84 -11.06
CA SER A 11 4.12 -15.14 -10.65
C SER A 11 3.86 -14.72 -9.20
N GLN A 12 2.61 -14.38 -8.86
CA GLN A 12 2.16 -14.23 -7.46
C GLN A 12 2.29 -15.53 -6.65
N ASN A 13 2.39 -16.67 -7.31
CA ASN A 13 2.61 -17.98 -6.70
C ASN A 13 4.09 -18.37 -6.61
N ASP A 14 5.00 -17.51 -7.06
CA ASP A 14 6.43 -17.75 -6.95
C ASP A 14 6.85 -17.90 -5.48
N ALA A 15 7.48 -19.02 -5.15
CA ALA A 15 7.82 -19.37 -3.78
C ALA A 15 8.85 -18.40 -3.17
N VAL A 16 9.83 -17.95 -3.95
CA VAL A 16 10.86 -17.02 -3.50
C VAL A 16 10.27 -15.67 -3.20
N TRP A 17 9.40 -15.16 -4.10
CA TRP A 17 8.70 -13.91 -3.89
C TRP A 17 7.80 -13.96 -2.67
N ARG A 18 6.99 -14.99 -2.51
CA ARG A 18 6.10 -15.16 -1.35
C ARG A 18 6.87 -15.19 -0.04
N HIS A 19 7.93 -15.98 0.02
CA HIS A 19 8.77 -16.06 1.21
C HIS A 19 9.45 -14.72 1.53
N THR A 20 9.90 -14.00 0.52
CA THR A 20 10.44 -12.63 0.70
C THR A 20 9.40 -11.69 1.28
N VAL A 21 8.16 -11.71 0.75
CA VAL A 21 7.05 -10.87 1.28
C VAL A 21 6.73 -11.22 2.73
N GLU A 22 6.74 -12.51 3.06
CA GLU A 22 6.53 -12.98 4.44
C GLU A 22 7.60 -12.43 5.38
N ILE A 23 8.88 -12.53 5.01
CA ILE A 23 10.00 -12.05 5.83
C ILE A 23 9.89 -10.54 6.11
N ILE A 24 9.71 -9.72 5.08
CA ILE A 24 9.68 -8.25 5.25
C ILE A 24 8.42 -7.73 5.97
N ARG A 25 7.40 -8.57 6.14
CA ARG A 25 6.16 -8.26 6.88
C ARG A 25 6.11 -8.92 8.25
N ARG A 26 7.14 -9.65 8.64
CA ARG A 26 7.19 -10.26 9.97
C ARG A 26 7.46 -9.21 11.04
N ARG A 27 6.99 -9.48 12.26
CA ARG A 27 7.22 -8.65 13.45
C ARG A 27 8.70 -8.38 13.74
N ASP A 28 9.57 -9.34 13.47
CA ASP A 28 11.00 -9.26 13.71
C ASP A 28 11.80 -8.55 12.58
N TYR A 29 11.12 -8.11 11.51
CA TYR A 29 11.75 -7.26 10.51
C TYR A 29 11.78 -5.81 11.00
N PRO A 30 12.94 -5.13 11.01
CA PRO A 30 13.13 -3.85 11.72
C PRO A 30 12.21 -2.71 11.29
N TYR A 31 11.69 -2.77 10.08
CA TYR A 31 10.84 -1.72 9.49
C TYR A 31 9.42 -2.22 9.21
N SER A 32 9.02 -3.34 9.80
CA SER A 32 7.66 -3.85 9.72
C SER A 32 6.84 -3.38 10.92
N PHE A 33 5.66 -2.89 10.67
CA PHE A 33 4.69 -2.46 11.67
C PHE A 33 3.53 -3.46 11.80
N ALA A 34 3.85 -4.75 11.69
CA ALA A 34 2.88 -5.85 11.63
C ALA A 34 1.83 -5.87 12.75
N ASP A 35 2.16 -5.34 13.94
CA ASP A 35 1.28 -5.33 15.10
C ASP A 35 0.57 -3.99 15.34
N CYS A 36 0.76 -3.04 14.43
CA CYS A 36 0.21 -1.71 14.56
C CYS A 36 -1.09 -1.58 13.74
N PRO A 37 -1.96 -0.61 14.06
CA PRO A 37 -3.17 -0.32 13.29
C PRO A 37 -2.89 -0.09 11.80
N ILE A 38 -1.80 0.64 11.46
CA ILE A 38 -1.32 0.80 10.09
C ILE A 38 -0.15 -0.15 9.88
N ALA A 39 -0.46 -1.41 9.63
CA ALA A 39 0.50 -2.52 9.51
C ALA A 39 1.21 -2.53 8.14
N GLU A 40 1.95 -1.48 7.84
CA GLU A 40 2.72 -1.34 6.60
C GLU A 40 4.23 -1.30 6.87
N ILE A 41 5.02 -1.06 5.83
CA ILE A 41 6.48 -1.15 5.88
C ILE A 41 7.07 0.25 5.77
N GLY A 42 8.04 0.55 6.60
CA GLY A 42 8.88 1.74 6.55
C GLY A 42 10.27 1.47 5.99
N CYS A 43 11.21 2.36 6.27
CA CYS A 43 12.62 2.20 5.93
C CYS A 43 13.53 2.99 6.87
N PRO A 44 14.88 2.86 6.74
CA PRO A 44 15.82 3.50 7.66
C PRO A 44 15.71 5.03 7.78
N HIS A 45 15.42 5.74 6.69
CA HIS A 45 15.34 7.21 6.69
C HIS A 45 13.96 7.75 7.04
N ALA A 46 12.92 6.93 6.93
CA ALA A 46 11.57 7.20 7.38
C ALA A 46 11.04 5.97 8.12
N PRO A 47 11.37 5.81 9.42
CA PRO A 47 11.11 4.61 10.19
C PRO A 47 9.67 4.57 10.72
N HIS A 48 8.71 4.79 9.82
CA HIS A 48 7.27 4.74 10.01
C HIS A 48 6.60 4.13 8.78
N PRO A 49 5.35 3.67 8.83
CA PRO A 49 4.63 3.14 7.66
C PRO A 49 4.62 4.12 6.49
N TRP A 50 5.05 3.64 5.34
CA TRP A 50 5.08 4.45 4.12
C TRP A 50 3.76 4.40 3.36
N VAL A 51 3.34 5.54 2.83
CA VAL A 51 2.19 5.62 1.92
C VAL A 51 2.45 4.83 0.62
N LEU A 52 3.71 4.77 0.16
CA LEU A 52 4.11 3.87 -0.94
C LEU A 52 3.92 2.40 -0.60
N SER A 53 4.08 1.99 0.67
CA SER A 53 3.82 0.61 1.08
C SER A 53 2.32 0.27 0.98
N ILE A 54 1.43 1.20 1.33
CA ILE A 54 -0.01 1.06 1.13
C ILE A 54 -0.32 0.89 -0.35
N SER A 55 0.25 1.73 -1.21
CA SER A 55 0.10 1.65 -2.68
C SER A 55 0.56 0.30 -3.23
N ASN A 56 1.73 -0.18 -2.78
CA ASN A 56 2.26 -1.50 -3.14
C ASN A 56 1.33 -2.64 -2.69
N SER A 57 0.74 -2.51 -1.51
CA SER A 57 -0.22 -3.48 -0.97
C SER A 57 -1.50 -3.53 -1.81
N LEU A 58 -2.02 -2.38 -2.24
CA LEU A 58 -3.16 -2.29 -3.17
C LEU A 58 -2.87 -3.03 -4.48
N LEU A 59 -1.72 -2.78 -5.11
CA LEU A 59 -1.35 -3.36 -6.41
C LEU A 59 -0.94 -4.84 -6.32
N SER A 60 -0.48 -5.31 -5.16
CA SER A 60 -0.11 -6.71 -4.93
C SER A 60 -1.27 -7.60 -4.45
N GLY A 61 -2.52 -7.13 -4.56
CA GLY A 61 -3.71 -7.92 -4.25
C GLY A 61 -4.18 -7.87 -2.79
N ARG A 62 -3.55 -7.06 -1.93
CA ARG A 62 -3.92 -6.90 -0.51
C ARG A 62 -4.93 -5.76 -0.29
N LYS A 63 -5.90 -5.63 -1.18
CA LYS A 63 -6.83 -4.49 -1.26
C LYS A 63 -7.58 -4.20 0.04
N GLU A 64 -8.05 -5.24 0.71
CA GLU A 64 -8.85 -5.08 1.93
C GLU A 64 -8.03 -4.51 3.09
N SER A 65 -6.86 -5.09 3.37
CA SER A 65 -5.98 -4.58 4.44
C SER A 65 -5.44 -3.20 4.11
N ALA A 66 -4.96 -3.00 2.88
CA ALA A 66 -4.45 -1.70 2.44
C ALA A 66 -5.52 -0.60 2.46
N GLY A 67 -6.77 -0.92 2.13
CA GLY A 67 -7.90 0.01 2.24
C GLY A 67 -8.19 0.41 3.69
N LYS A 68 -8.10 -0.53 4.64
CA LYS A 68 -8.22 -0.24 6.07
C LYS A 68 -7.09 0.66 6.56
N HIS A 69 -5.85 0.37 6.18
CA HIS A 69 -4.70 1.20 6.54
C HIS A 69 -4.83 2.61 5.97
N LEU A 70 -5.21 2.74 4.70
CA LEU A 70 -5.44 4.04 4.07
C LEU A 70 -6.52 4.87 4.77
N ALA A 71 -7.59 4.23 5.23
CA ALA A 71 -8.68 4.90 5.96
C ALA A 71 -8.25 5.47 7.32
N LEU A 72 -7.16 4.96 7.90
CA LEU A 72 -6.58 5.46 9.14
C LEU A 72 -5.58 6.61 8.92
N CYS A 73 -5.05 6.76 7.70
CA CYS A 73 -4.10 7.83 7.37
C CYS A 73 -4.80 9.19 7.31
N LYS A 74 -4.26 10.17 8.02
CA LYS A 74 -4.70 11.57 7.97
C LYS A 74 -3.92 12.29 6.87
N LEU A 75 -4.41 12.16 5.65
CA LEU A 75 -3.82 12.84 4.50
C LEU A 75 -4.38 14.25 4.43
N ASP A 76 -3.54 15.26 4.59
CA ASP A 76 -3.94 16.65 4.56
C ASP A 76 -4.47 17.04 3.17
N ASN A 77 -5.72 17.54 3.11
CA ASN A 77 -6.41 17.91 1.87
C ASN A 77 -6.32 16.88 0.73
N GLY A 78 -6.15 15.60 1.06
CA GLY A 78 -5.96 14.53 0.06
C GLY A 78 -4.53 14.48 -0.52
N ILE A 79 -3.60 15.24 0.03
CA ILE A 79 -2.19 15.19 -0.34
C ILE A 79 -1.50 14.11 0.49
N ALA A 80 -0.90 13.13 -0.18
CA ALA A 80 -0.17 12.07 0.51
C ALA A 80 1.18 12.57 0.99
N CYS A 81 1.48 12.30 2.26
CA CYS A 81 2.82 12.42 2.84
C CYS A 81 3.70 11.22 2.45
N GLU A 82 4.95 11.24 2.85
CA GLU A 82 5.86 10.10 2.65
C GLU A 82 5.54 8.96 3.61
N SER A 83 5.46 9.26 4.91
CA SER A 83 5.15 8.28 5.94
C SER A 83 4.20 8.82 7.00
N VAL A 84 3.54 7.92 7.72
CA VAL A 84 2.56 8.23 8.75
C VAL A 84 2.90 7.50 10.05
N ASP A 85 2.51 8.07 11.18
CA ASP A 85 2.56 7.39 12.47
C ASP A 85 1.63 6.16 12.44
N GLU A 86 2.12 5.04 12.88
CA GLU A 86 1.47 3.73 12.80
C GLU A 86 0.21 3.59 13.65
N TYR A 87 0.01 4.48 14.62
CA TYR A 87 -1.15 4.49 15.53
C TYR A 87 -2.13 5.61 15.23
N THR A 88 -1.62 6.82 14.97
CA THR A 88 -2.45 8.02 14.82
C THR A 88 -2.77 8.35 13.38
N GLY A 89 -1.97 7.85 12.42
CA GLY A 89 -2.09 8.17 11.00
C GLY A 89 -1.63 9.58 10.63
N GLU A 90 -1.09 10.35 11.58
CA GLU A 90 -0.53 11.69 11.32
C GLU A 90 0.73 11.58 10.45
N SER A 91 1.00 12.60 9.64
CA SER A 91 2.25 12.68 8.87
C SER A 91 3.47 12.72 9.80
N THR A 92 4.48 11.94 9.47
CA THR A 92 5.77 11.90 10.18
C THR A 92 6.92 12.42 9.33
N THR A 93 6.87 12.21 8.02
CA THR A 93 7.85 12.76 7.08
C THR A 93 7.17 13.15 5.77
N GLY A 94 7.67 14.23 5.14
CA GLY A 94 7.27 14.67 3.81
C GLY A 94 5.78 14.97 3.72
N ASP A 95 5.29 15.98 4.44
CA ASP A 95 3.86 16.33 4.56
C ASP A 95 3.11 16.45 3.22
N ALA A 96 3.81 16.87 2.17
CA ALA A 96 3.28 16.94 0.81
C ALA A 96 4.28 16.29 -0.17
N PHE A 97 4.12 15.01 -0.43
CA PHE A 97 5.07 14.23 -1.23
C PHE A 97 4.41 13.76 -2.55
N ALA A 98 4.64 14.53 -3.62
CA ALA A 98 3.99 14.34 -4.91
C ALA A 98 4.14 12.92 -5.49
N THR A 99 5.29 12.28 -5.30
CA THR A 99 5.53 10.90 -5.74
C THR A 99 4.58 9.92 -5.05
N CYS A 100 4.40 10.04 -3.73
CA CYS A 100 3.45 9.22 -2.99
C CYS A 100 2.02 9.50 -3.42
N ALA A 101 1.65 10.78 -3.58
CA ALA A 101 0.30 11.18 -3.99
C ALA A 101 -0.07 10.60 -5.37
N GLY A 102 0.77 10.78 -6.37
CA GLY A 102 0.54 10.29 -7.72
C GLY A 102 0.48 8.76 -7.79
N PHE A 103 1.39 8.08 -7.10
CA PHE A 103 1.40 6.63 -7.09
C PHE A 103 0.23 6.04 -6.28
N LEU A 104 -0.19 6.67 -5.19
CA LEU A 104 -1.36 6.27 -4.42
C LEU A 104 -2.64 6.41 -5.26
N ALA A 105 -2.83 7.55 -5.94
CA ALA A 105 -3.97 7.76 -6.83
C ALA A 105 -4.05 6.68 -7.93
N TYR A 106 -2.93 6.39 -8.58
CA TYR A 106 -2.82 5.31 -9.54
C TYR A 106 -3.16 3.93 -8.95
N ALA A 107 -2.63 3.62 -7.76
CA ALA A 107 -2.87 2.35 -7.09
C ALA A 107 -4.35 2.16 -6.70
N ILE A 108 -5.00 3.21 -6.22
CA ILE A 108 -6.44 3.22 -5.90
C ILE A 108 -7.26 2.98 -7.17
N ASP A 109 -7.01 3.74 -8.23
CA ASP A 109 -7.73 3.58 -9.50
C ASP A 109 -7.58 2.16 -10.04
N THR A 110 -6.34 1.65 -10.12
CA THR A 110 -6.05 0.29 -10.58
C THR A 110 -6.73 -0.78 -9.71
N ALA A 111 -6.72 -0.60 -8.40
CA ALA A 111 -7.29 -1.57 -7.48
C ALA A 111 -8.80 -1.62 -7.50
N PHE A 112 -9.49 -0.49 -7.70
CA PHE A 112 -10.94 -0.38 -7.49
C PHE A 112 -11.75 -0.02 -8.75
N ALA A 113 -11.19 0.66 -9.77
CA ALA A 113 -11.90 1.05 -10.98
C ALA A 113 -12.34 -0.15 -11.84
N GLY A 114 -11.64 -1.28 -11.77
CA GLY A 114 -11.99 -2.49 -12.51
C GLY A 114 -13.36 -3.11 -12.15
N LYS A 115 -13.96 -2.74 -11.02
CA LYS A 115 -15.32 -3.18 -10.65
C LYS A 115 -16.41 -2.42 -11.40
N LYS A 116 -16.24 -1.13 -11.69
CA LYS A 116 -17.24 -0.30 -12.39
C LYS A 116 -17.47 -0.75 -13.83
N LYS A 117 -16.45 -1.23 -14.53
CA LYS A 117 -16.61 -1.71 -15.93
C LYS A 117 -17.40 -3.01 -16.03
N LYS A 118 -17.38 -3.88 -15.01
CA LYS A 118 -18.19 -5.12 -15.01
C LYS A 118 -19.66 -4.87 -14.65
N GLU A 119 -19.96 -3.91 -13.80
CA GLU A 119 -21.35 -3.57 -13.43
C GLU A 119 -22.08 -2.90 -14.59
N VAL A 120 -21.42 -1.99 -15.33
CA VAL A 120 -22.02 -1.34 -16.51
C VAL A 120 -22.26 -2.33 -17.65
N ALA A 121 -21.39 -3.31 -17.85
CA ALA A 121 -21.58 -4.34 -18.89
C ALA A 121 -22.74 -5.30 -18.58
N ASN A 122 -23.08 -5.51 -17.29
CA ASN A 122 -24.20 -6.35 -16.88
C ASN A 122 -25.56 -5.62 -16.86
N CYS A 123 -25.57 -4.29 -17.01
CA CYS A 123 -26.82 -3.50 -17.09
C CYS A 123 -27.31 -3.25 -18.53
N VAL A 124 -26.61 -3.76 -19.53
CA VAL A 124 -26.92 -3.54 -20.98
C VAL A 124 -27.38 -4.80 -21.69
N ASN A 125 -27.72 -5.87 -20.96
CA ASN A 125 -28.34 -7.09 -21.53
C ASN A 125 -29.74 -7.29 -20.97
#